data_90f1569770fde0372970dab4192a5882
#
_entry.id   90f1569770fde0372970dab4192a5882
#
_cell.length_a   1.000
_cell.length_b   1.000
_cell.length_c   1.000
_cell.angle_alpha   90.00
_cell.angle_beta   90.00
_cell.angle_gamma   90.00
#
_symmetry.space_group_name_H-M   'P 1'
#
loop_
_entity.id
_entity.type
_entity.pdbx_description
1 polymer ?
#
loop_
_entity_poly.entity_id
_entity_poly.type
_entity_poly.pdbx_seq_one_letter_code
_entity_poly.pdbx_strand_id
1 'polypeptide(L)'
;LRSKAGIARADTSGLHLRGGEFVADEVEALMDDDALVRQACAEIVRETETRRAVLIFAAGVQHGLHVVEALKRDHGLECGFVCGTTPAAERDQIIARFRGEAGKDLFAERRPLKYLCNVNVLTTGFDAPNIDCVALLRPTMSPGLYYQMVGRSFRLHPGKTDALVLDFGGNILRHGPVDALQIHDKESGNGEAPAKECPNCHAV
;
A
#
# COMPACT_ATOMS: atom_id res chain seq x y z
N LEU A 1 -14.24 8.91 5.34
CA LEU A 1 -13.62 7.67 4.90
C LEU A 1 -14.69 6.67 4.49
N ARG A 2 -14.45 5.98 3.39
CA ARG A 2 -15.24 4.81 2.98
C ARG A 2 -14.30 3.63 2.86
N SER A 3 -14.63 2.51 3.48
CA SER A 3 -13.86 1.28 3.36
C SER A 3 -14.73 0.17 2.76
N LYS A 4 -14.17 -0.59 1.84
CA LYS A 4 -14.84 -1.69 1.16
C LYS A 4 -13.89 -2.89 1.12
N ALA A 5 -14.35 -4.02 1.63
CA ALA A 5 -13.66 -5.29 1.41
C ALA A 5 -13.88 -5.72 -0.05
N GLY A 6 -12.81 -6.02 -0.76
CA GLY A 6 -12.84 -6.50 -2.13
C GLY A 6 -13.58 -7.84 -2.25
N ILE A 7 -14.19 -8.09 -3.39
CA ILE A 7 -14.81 -9.38 -3.71
C ILE A 7 -13.72 -10.40 -4.04
N ALA A 8 -12.73 -9.98 -4.83
CA ALA A 8 -11.57 -10.78 -5.21
C ALA A 8 -10.56 -10.84 -4.04
N ARG A 9 -10.78 -11.75 -3.09
CA ARG A 9 -9.91 -11.91 -1.91
C ARG A 9 -9.27 -13.29 -1.90
N ALA A 10 -7.96 -13.32 -1.58
CA ALA A 10 -7.26 -14.56 -1.32
C ALA A 10 -7.60 -15.11 0.08
N ASP A 11 -7.63 -16.44 0.21
CA ASP A 11 -7.70 -17.11 1.50
C ASP A 11 -6.29 -17.14 2.13
N THR A 12 -6.10 -16.37 3.18
CA THR A 12 -4.82 -16.27 3.90
C THR A 12 -4.65 -17.28 5.02
N SER A 13 -5.59 -18.21 5.21
CA SER A 13 -5.58 -19.17 6.33
C SER A 13 -4.41 -20.16 6.26
N GLY A 14 -3.88 -20.44 5.06
CA GLY A 14 -2.73 -21.32 4.83
C GLY A 14 -1.36 -20.65 4.93
N LEU A 15 -1.29 -19.33 5.15
CA LEU A 15 -0.03 -18.61 5.23
C LEU A 15 0.68 -18.82 6.57
N HIS A 16 2.00 -19.03 6.54
CA HIS A 16 2.81 -19.12 7.72
C HIS A 16 3.17 -17.74 8.29
N LEU A 17 3.41 -17.70 9.60
CA LEU A 17 3.85 -16.49 10.30
C LEU A 17 5.31 -16.58 10.69
N ARG A 18 6.05 -15.49 10.48
CA ARG A 18 7.44 -15.31 10.94
C ARG A 18 7.57 -13.95 11.61
N GLY A 19 7.99 -13.95 12.89
CA GLY A 19 8.14 -12.69 13.63
C GLY A 19 6.83 -11.88 13.80
N GLY A 20 5.68 -12.55 13.80
CA GLY A 20 4.37 -11.89 13.93
C GLY A 20 3.80 -11.31 12.63
N GLU A 21 4.43 -11.56 11.48
CA GLU A 21 3.94 -11.17 10.15
C GLU A 21 3.91 -12.39 9.22
N PHE A 22 3.11 -12.33 8.17
CA PHE A 22 3.09 -13.36 7.14
C PHE A 22 4.44 -13.47 6.43
N VAL A 23 4.80 -14.68 6.03
CA VAL A 23 5.99 -14.93 5.21
C VAL A 23 5.82 -14.27 3.84
N ALA A 24 6.72 -13.33 3.51
CA ALA A 24 6.54 -12.44 2.35
C ALA A 24 6.42 -13.18 1.02
N ASP A 25 7.26 -14.21 0.81
CA ASP A 25 7.25 -15.00 -0.44
C ASP A 25 5.94 -15.79 -0.61
N GLU A 26 5.38 -16.29 0.50
CA GLU A 26 4.09 -17.00 0.48
C GLU A 26 2.94 -16.03 0.18
N VAL A 27 2.99 -14.83 0.74
CA VAL A 27 2.01 -13.78 0.46
C VAL A 27 2.07 -13.37 -1.01
N GLU A 28 3.27 -13.15 -1.55
CA GLU A 28 3.44 -12.79 -2.96
C GLU A 28 2.90 -13.90 -3.86
N ALA A 29 3.28 -15.15 -3.63
CA ALA A 29 2.82 -16.29 -4.43
C ALA A 29 1.29 -16.47 -4.38
N LEU A 30 0.67 -16.25 -3.20
CA LEU A 30 -0.78 -16.34 -3.04
C LEU A 30 -1.50 -15.21 -3.80
N MET A 31 -0.98 -13.99 -3.75
CA MET A 31 -1.61 -12.82 -4.34
C MET A 31 -1.33 -12.69 -5.84
N ASP A 32 -0.31 -13.36 -6.38
CA ASP A 32 0.11 -13.32 -7.79
C ASP A 32 -0.62 -14.35 -8.67
N ASP A 33 -1.77 -14.83 -8.24
CA ASP A 33 -2.65 -15.65 -9.08
C ASP A 33 -3.32 -14.80 -10.17
N ASP A 34 -3.25 -15.24 -11.46
CA ASP A 34 -3.74 -14.46 -12.61
C ASP A 34 -5.23 -14.13 -12.50
N ALA A 35 -6.05 -15.08 -12.05
CA ALA A 35 -7.48 -14.85 -11.93
C ALA A 35 -7.78 -13.84 -10.81
N LEU A 36 -7.07 -13.95 -9.68
CA LEU A 36 -7.21 -13.03 -8.56
C LEU A 36 -6.76 -11.61 -8.94
N VAL A 37 -5.60 -11.47 -9.59
CA VAL A 37 -5.08 -10.18 -10.06
C VAL A 37 -6.03 -9.51 -11.04
N ARG A 38 -6.53 -10.25 -12.04
CA ARG A 38 -7.48 -9.70 -13.03
C ARG A 38 -8.79 -9.27 -12.40
N GLN A 39 -9.35 -10.06 -11.50
CA GLN A 39 -10.59 -9.72 -10.80
C GLN A 39 -10.39 -8.49 -9.90
N ALA A 40 -9.29 -8.43 -9.17
CA ALA A 40 -8.95 -7.27 -8.32
C ALA A 40 -8.77 -6.00 -9.16
N CYS A 41 -8.03 -6.07 -10.28
CA CYS A 41 -7.86 -4.94 -11.20
C CYS A 41 -9.18 -4.46 -11.77
N ALA A 42 -10.06 -5.37 -12.23
CA ALA A 42 -11.39 -5.01 -12.73
C ALA A 42 -12.24 -4.31 -11.65
N GLU A 43 -12.19 -4.81 -10.41
CA GLU A 43 -12.89 -4.17 -9.30
C GLU A 43 -12.30 -2.80 -8.96
N ILE A 44 -10.97 -2.65 -8.90
CA ILE A 44 -10.30 -1.38 -8.70
C ILE A 44 -10.73 -0.36 -9.76
N VAL A 45 -10.70 -0.72 -11.02
CA VAL A 45 -11.07 0.19 -12.13
C VAL A 45 -12.51 0.66 -11.97
N ARG A 46 -13.45 -0.26 -11.73
CA ARG A 46 -14.87 0.05 -11.52
C ARG A 46 -15.11 0.99 -10.33
N GLU A 47 -14.53 0.67 -9.17
CA GLU A 47 -14.75 1.44 -7.94
C GLU A 47 -14.04 2.79 -7.94
N THR A 48 -13.04 2.96 -8.81
CA THR A 48 -12.24 4.18 -8.89
C THR A 48 -12.54 5.05 -10.09
N GLU A 49 -13.62 4.82 -10.83
CA GLU A 49 -13.97 5.57 -12.04
C GLU A 49 -13.93 7.09 -11.81
N THR A 50 -14.50 7.56 -10.70
CA THR A 50 -14.57 8.97 -10.30
C THR A 50 -13.39 9.45 -9.47
N ARG A 51 -12.40 8.57 -9.15
CA ARG A 51 -11.23 8.90 -8.34
C ARG A 51 -10.12 9.51 -9.19
N ARG A 52 -9.28 10.33 -8.55
CA ARG A 52 -8.19 11.05 -9.22
C ARG A 52 -6.84 10.38 -9.06
N ALA A 53 -6.55 9.87 -7.87
CA ALA A 53 -5.25 9.29 -7.54
C ALA A 53 -5.43 8.02 -6.68
N VAL A 54 -5.10 6.88 -7.27
CA VAL A 54 -5.27 5.55 -6.69
C VAL A 54 -3.90 4.97 -6.37
N LEU A 55 -3.60 4.78 -5.09
CA LEU A 55 -2.38 4.15 -4.62
C LEU A 55 -2.64 2.67 -4.35
N ILE A 56 -1.90 1.79 -5.02
CA ILE A 56 -2.02 0.33 -4.91
C ILE A 56 -0.83 -0.20 -4.10
N PHE A 57 -1.08 -0.96 -3.06
CA PHE A 57 -0.07 -1.67 -2.28
C PHE A 57 -0.04 -3.13 -2.70
N ALA A 58 0.99 -3.53 -3.45
CA ALA A 58 1.19 -4.91 -3.87
C ALA A 58 1.95 -5.73 -2.83
N ALA A 59 1.78 -7.04 -2.87
CA ALA A 59 2.38 -7.99 -1.93
C ALA A 59 3.90 -8.14 -2.14
N GLY A 60 4.33 -8.14 -3.39
CA GLY A 60 5.73 -8.26 -3.79
C GLY A 60 5.97 -7.67 -5.18
N VAL A 61 7.21 -7.77 -5.66
CA VAL A 61 7.63 -7.12 -6.91
C VAL A 61 6.98 -7.77 -8.13
N GLN A 62 6.95 -9.11 -8.20
CA GLN A 62 6.35 -9.84 -9.32
C GLN A 62 4.84 -9.59 -9.38
N HIS A 63 4.17 -9.72 -8.23
CA HIS A 63 2.75 -9.39 -8.10
C HIS A 63 2.47 -7.93 -8.53
N GLY A 64 3.30 -6.97 -8.11
CA GLY A 64 3.11 -5.56 -8.49
C GLY A 64 3.27 -5.32 -9.99
N LEU A 65 4.25 -5.96 -10.64
CA LEU A 65 4.43 -5.91 -12.09
C LEU A 65 3.24 -6.55 -12.83
N HIS A 66 2.73 -7.67 -12.33
CA HIS A 66 1.55 -8.33 -12.88
C HIS A 66 0.30 -7.44 -12.79
N VAL A 67 0.09 -6.76 -11.65
CA VAL A 67 -0.99 -5.76 -11.50
C VAL A 67 -0.88 -4.64 -12.53
N VAL A 68 0.33 -4.09 -12.74
CA VAL A 68 0.57 -3.03 -13.74
C VAL A 68 0.27 -3.53 -15.15
N GLU A 69 0.73 -4.74 -15.47
CA GLU A 69 0.46 -5.35 -16.79
C GLU A 69 -1.02 -5.66 -16.99
N ALA A 70 -1.73 -6.17 -15.99
CA ALA A 70 -3.16 -6.44 -16.05
C ALA A 70 -3.98 -5.15 -16.28
N LEU A 71 -3.65 -4.06 -15.56
CA LEU A 71 -4.30 -2.75 -15.79
C LEU A 71 -4.08 -2.25 -17.22
N LYS A 72 -2.89 -2.43 -17.78
CA LYS A 72 -2.57 -2.02 -19.14
C LYS A 72 -3.25 -2.92 -20.20
N ARG A 73 -3.11 -4.23 -20.03
CA ARG A 73 -3.60 -5.24 -21.00
C ARG A 73 -5.13 -5.28 -21.07
N ASP A 74 -5.78 -5.35 -19.88
CA ASP A 74 -7.22 -5.64 -19.81
C ASP A 74 -8.06 -4.35 -19.79
N HIS A 75 -7.47 -3.21 -19.40
CA HIS A 75 -8.20 -1.94 -19.24
C HIS A 75 -7.60 -0.77 -20.03
N GLY A 76 -6.44 -0.93 -20.67
CA GLY A 76 -5.76 0.15 -21.40
C GLY A 76 -5.27 1.30 -20.50
N LEU A 77 -5.09 1.04 -19.20
CA LEU A 77 -4.74 2.05 -18.20
C LEU A 77 -3.24 2.03 -17.88
N GLU A 78 -2.63 3.21 -17.84
CA GLU A 78 -1.25 3.37 -17.39
C GLU A 78 -1.20 3.38 -15.86
N CYS A 79 -0.30 2.57 -15.31
CA CYS A 79 -0.02 2.53 -13.88
C CYS A 79 1.49 2.70 -13.66
N GLY A 80 1.89 3.67 -12.84
CA GLY A 80 3.28 3.79 -12.40
C GLY A 80 3.63 2.64 -11.46
N PHE A 81 4.92 2.25 -11.44
CA PHE A 81 5.42 1.22 -10.53
C PHE A 81 6.66 1.71 -9.78
N VAL A 82 6.67 1.52 -8.46
CA VAL A 82 7.83 1.83 -7.61
C VAL A 82 8.07 0.72 -6.60
N CYS A 83 9.33 0.33 -6.46
CA CYS A 83 9.79 -0.64 -5.47
C CYS A 83 11.15 -0.23 -4.90
N GLY A 84 11.72 -1.02 -3.99
CA GLY A 84 12.99 -0.71 -3.33
C GLY A 84 14.17 -0.54 -4.27
N THR A 85 14.14 -1.18 -5.44
CA THR A 85 15.22 -1.11 -6.45
C THR A 85 14.99 -0.02 -7.50
N THR A 86 13.85 0.70 -7.49
CA THR A 86 13.59 1.80 -8.44
C THR A 86 14.59 2.93 -8.19
N PRO A 87 15.37 3.35 -9.21
CA PRO A 87 16.32 4.46 -9.07
C PRO A 87 15.63 5.75 -8.60
N ALA A 88 16.31 6.53 -7.76
CA ALA A 88 15.72 7.70 -7.13
C ALA A 88 15.15 8.71 -8.15
N ALA A 89 15.90 9.01 -9.23
CA ALA A 89 15.43 9.94 -10.26
C ALA A 89 14.19 9.44 -11.00
N GLU A 90 14.10 8.14 -11.28
CA GLU A 90 12.93 7.53 -11.91
C GLU A 90 11.73 7.56 -10.96
N ARG A 91 11.94 7.18 -9.70
CA ARG A 91 10.92 7.23 -8.67
C ARG A 91 10.35 8.64 -8.51
N ASP A 92 11.20 9.67 -8.45
CA ASP A 92 10.78 11.06 -8.31
C ASP A 92 9.95 11.52 -9.52
N GLN A 93 10.31 11.11 -10.74
CA GLN A 93 9.53 11.39 -11.94
C GLN A 93 8.14 10.72 -11.91
N ILE A 94 8.06 9.44 -11.51
CA ILE A 94 6.79 8.72 -11.38
C ILE A 94 5.90 9.40 -10.34
N ILE A 95 6.48 9.76 -9.20
CA ILE A 95 5.77 10.43 -8.11
C ILE A 95 5.27 11.82 -8.55
N ALA A 96 6.09 12.61 -9.24
CA ALA A 96 5.67 13.92 -9.75
C ALA A 96 4.48 13.80 -10.72
N ARG A 97 4.51 12.81 -11.62
CA ARG A 97 3.38 12.51 -12.50
C ARG A 97 2.12 12.12 -11.72
N PHE A 98 2.27 11.29 -10.67
CA PHE A 98 1.15 10.85 -9.84
C PHE A 98 0.55 11.99 -8.99
N ARG A 99 1.37 12.96 -8.60
CA ARG A 99 0.90 14.20 -7.93
C ARG A 99 0.24 15.20 -8.89
N GLY A 100 0.35 14.99 -10.21
CA GLY A 100 -0.10 15.94 -11.20
C GLY A 100 0.82 17.16 -11.36
N GLU A 101 2.06 17.08 -10.87
CA GLU A 101 3.08 18.13 -10.95
C GLU A 101 3.87 18.10 -12.27
N ALA A 102 3.72 17.07 -13.07
CA ALA A 102 4.46 16.79 -14.30
C ALA A 102 4.03 17.68 -15.49
N GLY A 103 3.90 18.96 -15.30
CA GLY A 103 3.51 19.90 -16.37
C GLY A 103 4.37 21.15 -16.43
N LYS A 104 5.45 21.24 -15.63
CA LYS A 104 6.32 22.41 -15.58
C LYS A 104 7.53 22.35 -16.53
N ASP A 105 7.82 21.17 -17.08
CA ASP A 105 8.86 21.03 -18.10
C ASP A 105 8.28 21.17 -19.51
N LEU A 106 8.73 22.17 -20.23
CA LEU A 106 8.30 22.56 -21.58
C LEU A 106 8.46 21.43 -22.64
N PHE A 107 9.14 20.33 -22.31
CA PHE A 107 9.46 19.22 -23.21
C PHE A 107 8.92 17.86 -22.80
N ALA A 108 8.19 17.75 -21.71
CA ALA A 108 7.65 16.48 -21.25
C ALA A 108 6.13 16.49 -21.33
N GLU A 109 5.55 16.05 -22.45
CA GLU A 109 4.15 15.68 -22.62
C GLU A 109 3.78 14.42 -21.79
N ARG A 110 4.20 14.37 -20.53
CA ARG A 110 3.88 13.22 -19.68
C ARG A 110 2.56 13.48 -18.98
N ARG A 111 1.53 12.76 -19.43
CA ARG A 111 0.20 12.80 -18.81
C ARG A 111 0.28 12.45 -17.33
N PRO A 112 -0.56 13.06 -16.48
CA PRO A 112 -0.69 12.66 -15.08
C PRO A 112 -1.02 11.18 -14.96
N LEU A 113 -0.46 10.53 -13.93
CA LEU A 113 -0.79 9.13 -13.61
C LEU A 113 -1.96 9.12 -12.63
N LYS A 114 -2.99 8.33 -12.93
CA LYS A 114 -4.07 8.04 -11.99
C LYS A 114 -3.73 6.90 -11.04
N TYR A 115 -3.02 5.89 -11.51
CA TYR A 115 -2.68 4.69 -10.76
C TYR A 115 -1.19 4.63 -10.46
N LEU A 116 -0.85 4.31 -9.22
CA LEU A 116 0.52 4.06 -8.77
C LEU A 116 0.55 2.79 -7.94
N CYS A 117 1.25 1.77 -8.42
CA CYS A 117 1.50 0.54 -7.70
C CYS A 117 2.85 0.61 -6.99
N ASN A 118 2.88 0.23 -5.71
CA ASN A 118 4.11 0.24 -4.94
C ASN A 118 4.31 -1.02 -4.11
N VAL A 119 5.59 -1.34 -3.85
CA VAL A 119 6.03 -2.44 -3.00
C VAL A 119 6.97 -1.91 -1.94
N ASN A 120 6.49 -1.85 -0.69
CA ASN A 120 7.28 -1.50 0.51
C ASN A 120 7.97 -0.13 0.54
N VAL A 121 7.73 0.78 -0.42
CA VAL A 121 8.49 2.03 -0.56
C VAL A 121 7.70 3.23 -0.08
N LEU A 122 6.40 3.26 -0.31
CA LEU A 122 5.56 4.44 -0.06
C LEU A 122 4.77 4.34 1.26
N THR A 123 5.20 3.48 2.18
CA THR A 123 4.59 3.34 3.51
C THR A 123 5.03 4.44 4.48
N THR A 124 6.24 5.00 4.31
CA THR A 124 6.78 6.09 5.13
C THR A 124 7.36 7.19 4.25
N GLY A 125 7.36 8.44 4.73
CA GLY A 125 8.02 9.58 4.07
C GLY A 125 7.44 10.06 2.74
N PHE A 126 6.47 9.37 2.16
CA PHE A 126 5.85 9.74 0.90
C PHE A 126 4.69 10.73 1.10
N ASP A 127 4.76 11.88 0.47
CA ASP A 127 3.73 12.90 0.52
C ASP A 127 3.01 13.05 -0.82
N ALA A 128 1.76 12.59 -0.89
CA ALA A 128 0.85 12.82 -2.02
C ALA A 128 -0.57 13.05 -1.48
N PRO A 129 -0.91 14.29 -1.14
CA PRO A 129 -2.21 14.61 -0.53
C PRO A 129 -3.39 14.41 -1.48
N ASN A 130 -3.13 14.35 -2.79
CA ASN A 130 -4.13 14.09 -3.83
C ASN A 130 -4.69 12.65 -3.82
N ILE A 131 -4.09 11.71 -3.07
CA ILE A 131 -4.57 10.31 -2.99
C ILE A 131 -5.98 10.30 -2.41
N ASP A 132 -6.94 9.86 -3.20
CA ASP A 132 -8.35 9.71 -2.81
C ASP A 132 -8.84 8.27 -2.82
N CYS A 133 -7.98 7.32 -3.23
CA CYS A 133 -8.21 5.89 -3.07
C CYS A 133 -6.90 5.14 -2.74
N VAL A 134 -7.02 4.17 -1.83
CA VAL A 134 -5.97 3.19 -1.54
C VAL A 134 -6.52 1.79 -1.79
N ALA A 135 -5.82 1.00 -2.60
CA ALA A 135 -6.13 -0.41 -2.84
C ALA A 135 -5.05 -1.30 -2.18
N LEU A 136 -5.49 -2.14 -1.25
CA LEU A 136 -4.64 -3.02 -0.46
C LEU A 136 -4.68 -4.43 -1.05
N LEU A 137 -3.71 -4.75 -1.91
CA LEU A 137 -3.49 -6.10 -2.45
C LEU A 137 -2.41 -6.83 -1.63
N ARG A 138 -2.18 -6.39 -0.42
CA ARG A 138 -1.22 -6.98 0.51
C ARG A 138 -1.90 -7.27 1.83
N PRO A 139 -2.06 -8.54 2.22
CA PRO A 139 -2.43 -8.91 3.58
C PRO A 139 -1.29 -8.58 4.55
N THR A 140 -1.64 -8.21 5.77
CA THR A 140 -0.67 -8.00 6.87
C THR A 140 -1.27 -8.38 8.20
N MET A 141 -0.44 -8.89 9.12
CA MET A 141 -0.79 -9.11 10.52
C MET A 141 -0.52 -7.88 11.38
N SER A 142 0.17 -6.85 10.83
CA SER A 142 0.52 -5.63 11.55
C SER A 142 -0.59 -4.58 11.43
N PRO A 143 -1.31 -4.24 12.52
CA PRO A 143 -2.27 -3.13 12.53
C PRO A 143 -1.59 -1.79 12.19
N GLY A 144 -0.34 -1.61 12.63
CA GLY A 144 0.45 -0.40 12.36
C GLY A 144 0.75 -0.23 10.88
N LEU A 145 1.14 -1.30 10.18
CA LEU A 145 1.37 -1.27 8.72
C LEU A 145 0.06 -1.00 7.97
N TYR A 146 -1.03 -1.66 8.36
CA TYR A 146 -2.36 -1.41 7.80
C TYR A 146 -2.75 0.06 7.94
N TYR A 147 -2.61 0.64 9.15
CA TYR A 147 -2.89 2.05 9.40
C TYR A 147 -2.00 2.99 8.55
N GLN A 148 -0.71 2.68 8.42
CA GLN A 148 0.20 3.47 7.59
C GLN A 148 -0.19 3.46 6.12
N MET A 149 -0.59 2.31 5.58
CA MET A 149 -1.05 2.19 4.19
C MET A 149 -2.31 3.02 3.95
N VAL A 150 -3.33 2.86 4.79
CA VAL A 150 -4.60 3.60 4.67
C VAL A 150 -4.40 5.10 4.94
N GLY A 151 -3.54 5.44 5.88
CA GLY A 151 -3.21 6.82 6.26
C GLY A 151 -2.71 7.69 5.10
N ARG A 152 -2.23 7.07 4.00
CA ARG A 152 -1.85 7.81 2.78
C ARG A 152 -3.04 8.55 2.15
N SER A 153 -4.26 8.05 2.36
CA SER A 153 -5.48 8.66 1.84
C SER A 153 -6.14 9.67 2.79
N PHE A 154 -5.62 9.90 4.01
CA PHE A 154 -6.27 10.78 4.98
C PHE A 154 -5.94 12.27 4.80
N ARG A 155 -4.92 12.59 4.02
CA ARG A 155 -4.51 13.98 3.83
C ARG A 155 -5.55 14.79 3.13
N LEU A 156 -5.73 16.04 3.58
CA LEU A 156 -6.63 16.98 2.95
C LEU A 156 -6.02 17.49 1.64
N HIS A 157 -6.86 17.59 0.60
CA HIS A 157 -6.47 18.15 -0.68
C HIS A 157 -7.65 18.88 -1.31
N PRO A 158 -7.45 20.03 -1.99
CA PRO A 158 -8.52 20.74 -2.67
C PRO A 158 -9.29 19.84 -3.64
N GLY A 159 -10.61 19.84 -3.52
CA GLY A 159 -11.50 19.01 -4.36
C GLY A 159 -11.56 17.53 -3.99
N LYS A 160 -10.96 17.11 -2.88
CA LYS A 160 -11.13 15.79 -2.30
C LYS A 160 -12.24 15.83 -1.26
N THR A 161 -13.30 15.08 -1.50
CA THR A 161 -14.49 15.05 -0.60
C THR A 161 -14.42 13.91 0.40
N ASP A 162 -13.84 12.78 0.00
CA ASP A 162 -13.66 11.58 0.83
C ASP A 162 -12.43 10.77 0.39
N ALA A 163 -12.12 9.72 1.13
CA ALA A 163 -11.12 8.71 0.76
C ALA A 163 -11.79 7.33 0.71
N LEU A 164 -11.43 6.55 -0.30
CA LEU A 164 -11.87 5.18 -0.48
C LEU A 164 -10.74 4.20 -0.15
N VAL A 165 -11.04 3.17 0.63
CA VAL A 165 -10.14 2.03 0.88
C VAL A 165 -10.77 0.79 0.28
N LEU A 166 -10.06 0.15 -0.64
CA LEU A 166 -10.39 -1.15 -1.22
C LEU A 166 -9.43 -2.18 -0.63
N ASP A 167 -9.95 -3.18 0.05
CA ASP A 167 -9.12 -4.19 0.72
C ASP A 167 -9.33 -5.57 0.12
N PHE A 168 -8.32 -6.03 -0.60
CA PHE A 168 -8.23 -7.36 -1.20
C PHE A 168 -7.37 -8.33 -0.36
N GLY A 169 -6.62 -7.79 0.62
CA GLY A 169 -5.78 -8.57 1.55
C GLY A 169 -6.51 -9.07 2.80
N GLY A 170 -7.81 -8.73 2.97
CA GLY A 170 -8.58 -9.11 4.15
C GLY A 170 -8.18 -8.36 5.44
N ASN A 171 -7.51 -7.21 5.31
CA ASN A 171 -7.02 -6.44 6.44
C ASN A 171 -8.18 -5.83 7.26
N ILE A 172 -9.25 -5.36 6.60
CA ILE A 172 -10.45 -4.83 7.26
C ILE A 172 -11.09 -5.90 8.14
N LEU A 173 -11.17 -7.15 7.66
CA LEU A 173 -11.73 -8.25 8.44
C LEU A 173 -10.84 -8.65 9.62
N ARG A 174 -9.51 -8.53 9.45
CA ARG A 174 -8.51 -8.94 10.45
C ARG A 174 -8.33 -7.90 11.53
N HIS A 175 -8.30 -6.61 11.17
CA HIS A 175 -7.98 -5.50 12.07
C HIS A 175 -9.18 -4.60 12.40
N GLY A 176 -10.30 -4.78 11.74
CA GLY A 176 -11.44 -3.88 11.80
C GLY A 176 -11.30 -2.65 10.87
N PRO A 177 -12.33 -1.83 10.79
CA PRO A 177 -12.27 -0.58 10.05
C PRO A 177 -11.29 0.40 10.73
N VAL A 178 -10.60 1.23 9.92
CA VAL A 178 -9.48 2.07 10.39
C VAL A 178 -9.90 3.08 11.45
N ASP A 179 -11.13 3.55 11.40
CA ASP A 179 -11.72 4.47 12.38
C ASP A 179 -12.05 3.82 13.74
N ALA A 180 -12.07 2.49 13.80
CA ALA A 180 -12.27 1.69 15.01
C ALA A 180 -10.98 1.03 15.53
N LEU A 181 -9.83 1.30 14.91
CA LEU A 181 -8.55 0.76 15.37
C LEU A 181 -8.19 1.31 16.75
N GLN A 182 -8.26 0.45 17.76
CA GLN A 182 -7.65 0.70 19.05
C GLN A 182 -6.18 0.28 18.98
N ILE A 183 -5.29 1.25 19.05
CA ILE A 183 -3.87 0.95 19.32
C ILE A 183 -3.82 0.56 20.78
N HIS A 184 -3.86 -0.72 21.07
CA HIS A 184 -3.46 -1.20 22.40
C HIS A 184 -1.95 -0.97 22.47
N ASP A 185 -1.54 0.06 23.19
CA ASP A 185 -0.17 0.11 23.69
C ASP A 185 0.05 -1.25 24.38
N LYS A 186 1.09 -1.97 23.97
CA LYS A 186 1.56 -3.09 24.78
C LYS A 186 1.70 -2.52 26.15
N GLU A 187 0.94 -3.02 27.12
CA GLU A 187 1.19 -2.71 28.52
C GLU A 187 2.70 -2.80 28.70
N SER A 188 3.31 -1.67 28.99
CA SER A 188 4.71 -1.63 29.38
C SER A 188 4.78 -2.56 30.55
N GLY A 189 5.24 -3.79 30.33
CA GLY A 189 5.50 -4.70 31.41
C GLY A 189 6.38 -3.93 32.39
N ASN A 190 6.03 -3.92 33.66
CA ASN A 190 6.83 -3.39 34.78
C ASN A 190 8.14 -4.19 34.93
N GLY A 191 8.76 -4.59 33.83
CA GLY A 191 10.09 -5.13 33.78
C GLY A 191 11.06 -3.97 33.64
N GLU A 192 11.85 -3.71 34.65
CA GLU A 192 13.07 -2.91 34.55
C GLU A 192 13.81 -3.40 33.28
N ALA A 193 14.14 -2.45 32.40
CA ALA A 193 14.96 -2.77 31.25
C ALA A 193 16.23 -3.47 31.74
N PRO A 194 16.61 -4.64 31.20
CA PRO A 194 17.84 -5.31 31.67
C PRO A 194 18.99 -4.36 31.45
N ALA A 195 19.54 -3.84 32.57
CA ALA A 195 20.68 -2.98 32.58
C ALA A 195 21.86 -3.76 31.99
N LYS A 196 22.39 -3.32 30.84
CA LYS A 196 23.59 -3.89 30.25
C LYS A 196 24.79 -3.18 30.81
N GLU A 197 25.51 -3.87 31.69
CA GLU A 197 26.80 -3.41 32.23
C GLU A 197 27.82 -3.30 31.07
N CYS A 198 28.51 -2.19 30.99
CA CYS A 198 29.55 -2.00 29.98
C CYS A 198 30.74 -2.94 30.31
N PRO A 199 31.20 -3.80 29.40
CA PRO A 199 32.26 -4.76 29.68
C PRO A 199 33.64 -4.11 29.95
N ASN A 200 33.79 -2.81 29.64
CA ASN A 200 35.06 -2.09 29.82
C ASN A 200 35.12 -1.17 31.05
N CYS A 201 34.01 -0.60 31.51
CA CYS A 201 33.98 0.35 32.59
C CYS A 201 32.97 0.03 33.69
N HIS A 202 32.24 -1.08 33.55
CA HIS A 202 31.22 -1.55 34.50
C HIS A 202 30.09 -0.53 34.82
N ALA A 203 29.95 0.53 34.03
CA ALA A 203 28.83 1.45 34.13
C ALA A 203 27.54 0.76 33.66
N VAL A 204 26.46 0.92 34.42
CA VAL A 204 25.10 0.43 34.14
C VAL A 204 24.32 1.51 33.42
#